data_9f4940174db0f790103399a5a5eb4077
#
_entry.id   9f4940174db0f790103399a5a5eb4077
#
_cell.length_a   1.000
_cell.length_b   1.000
_cell.length_c   1.000
_cell.angle_alpha   90.00
_cell.angle_beta   90.00
_cell.angle_gamma   90.00
#
_symmetry.space_group_name_H-M   'P 1'
#
loop_
_entity.id
_entity.type
_entity.pdbx_description
1 polymer ?
#
loop_
_entity_poly.entity_id
_entity_poly.type
_entity_poly.pdbx_seq_one_letter_code
_entity_poly.pdbx_strand_id
1 'polypeptide(L)'
;HLVLRRQRQMCIRDSISIDQEGGEVHRLRTVYGFDETPSWNHIGLLNNKLMTKQFSRSMANTLSDLGINLNFAPVLDLDHGIGTVISDSKRAFSSDPKTVKENSRIFIGQHKQAGVITCGKHFPGLGSASGDTHEGFTDISETWTVKDLLPFDEMIKSEDLDMVMISHAFDKKLDPIYPSSLSKIIINDMLRLDLGYDGPVICDDPSMRAISDHYSLHETFELMLNAGVDLFCLGNNLIYDPDYIPKSINAIVDLVNSKKISKSRISESIQRVNILKRKYNI
;
A
#
# COMPACT_ATOMS: atom_id res chain seq x y z
N HIS A 1 -14.52 10.40 -27.49
CA HIS A 1 -13.66 9.78 -26.44
C HIS A 1 -13.94 10.32 -25.01
N LEU A 2 -14.11 11.63 -24.82
CA LEU A 2 -14.42 12.25 -23.50
C LEU A 2 -15.81 11.88 -22.97
N VAL A 3 -16.81 11.76 -23.84
CA VAL A 3 -18.20 11.38 -23.46
C VAL A 3 -18.26 9.93 -22.98
N LEU A 4 -17.55 9.01 -23.65
CA LEU A 4 -17.44 7.60 -23.26
C LEU A 4 -16.68 7.41 -21.91
N ARG A 5 -15.70 8.27 -21.61
CA ARG A 5 -15.04 8.31 -20.30
C ARG A 5 -16.01 8.74 -19.20
N ARG A 6 -16.79 9.81 -19.40
CA ARG A 6 -17.79 10.25 -18.42
C ARG A 6 -18.89 9.22 -18.18
N GLN A 7 -19.35 8.51 -19.23
CA GLN A 7 -20.35 7.44 -19.07
C GLN A 7 -19.78 6.23 -18.30
N ARG A 8 -18.50 5.85 -18.51
CA ARG A 8 -17.86 4.82 -17.69
C ARG A 8 -17.72 5.25 -16.23
N GLN A 9 -17.31 6.50 -15.96
CA GLN A 9 -17.22 7.03 -14.59
C GLN A 9 -18.57 7.13 -13.88
N MET A 10 -19.67 7.37 -14.59
CA MET A 10 -21.01 7.44 -13.98
C MET A 10 -21.61 6.07 -13.62
N CYS A 11 -21.14 4.99 -14.21
CA CYS A 11 -21.64 3.63 -13.98
C CYS A 11 -20.77 2.77 -13.08
N ILE A 12 -19.52 3.17 -12.78
CA ILE A 12 -18.53 2.35 -12.08
C ILE A 12 -18.18 3.03 -10.77
N ARG A 13 -18.64 2.45 -9.68
CA ARG A 13 -18.21 2.77 -8.31
C ARG A 13 -16.87 2.10 -7.98
N ASP A 14 -15.97 2.02 -8.96
CA ASP A 14 -14.71 1.33 -8.83
C ASP A 14 -13.58 2.30 -8.53
N SER A 15 -12.57 1.83 -7.79
CA SER A 15 -11.33 2.56 -7.62
C SER A 15 -10.39 2.23 -8.77
N ILE A 16 -9.87 3.27 -9.43
CA ILE A 16 -8.80 3.15 -10.44
C ILE A 16 -7.50 3.52 -9.73
N SER A 17 -6.60 2.55 -9.62
CA SER A 17 -5.38 2.68 -8.82
C SER A 17 -4.12 2.75 -9.66
N ILE A 18 -3.07 3.35 -9.07
CA ILE A 18 -1.74 3.48 -9.68
C ILE A 18 -0.67 3.51 -8.58
N ASP A 19 0.56 3.10 -8.94
CA ASP A 19 1.78 3.41 -8.21
C ASP A 19 2.40 4.67 -8.81
N GLN A 20 2.04 5.81 -8.29
CA GLN A 20 2.64 7.10 -8.65
C GLN A 20 3.29 7.68 -7.40
N GLU A 21 4.44 7.09 -7.02
CA GLU A 21 5.22 7.58 -5.87
C GLU A 21 5.99 8.84 -6.22
N GLY A 22 6.62 8.87 -7.38
CA GLY A 22 7.61 9.84 -7.82
C GLY A 22 9.00 9.21 -7.91
N GLY A 23 9.96 9.93 -8.48
CA GLY A 23 11.31 9.40 -8.70
C GLY A 23 11.30 8.16 -9.61
N GLU A 24 11.84 7.03 -9.13
CA GLU A 24 11.93 5.81 -9.93
C GLU A 24 10.59 5.05 -10.04
N VAL A 25 9.76 5.12 -8.99
CA VAL A 25 8.45 4.45 -8.97
C VAL A 25 7.37 5.41 -9.41
N HIS A 26 7.21 5.51 -10.74
CA HIS A 26 6.16 6.29 -11.37
C HIS A 26 5.75 5.68 -12.71
N ARG A 27 4.47 5.79 -13.07
CA ARG A 27 3.91 5.25 -14.32
C ARG A 27 3.65 6.37 -15.33
N LEU A 28 3.30 7.56 -14.86
CA LEU A 28 3.08 8.76 -15.67
C LEU A 28 4.43 9.45 -15.91
N ARG A 29 5.12 9.03 -16.97
CA ARG A 29 6.49 9.43 -17.27
C ARG A 29 6.53 10.61 -18.24
N THR A 30 7.61 11.41 -18.16
CA THR A 30 7.85 12.55 -19.06
C THR A 30 7.86 12.16 -20.53
N VAL A 31 8.32 10.94 -20.86
CA VAL A 31 8.29 10.39 -22.24
C VAL A 31 6.86 10.26 -22.80
N TYR A 32 5.85 10.23 -21.92
CA TYR A 32 4.43 10.21 -22.30
C TYR A 32 3.77 11.59 -22.18
N GLY A 33 4.55 12.66 -21.97
CA GLY A 33 4.06 14.04 -21.87
C GLY A 33 3.59 14.48 -20.49
N PHE A 34 3.94 13.75 -19.42
CA PHE A 34 3.64 14.13 -18.04
C PHE A 34 4.79 14.92 -17.41
N ASP A 35 4.48 15.69 -16.38
CA ASP A 35 5.48 16.43 -15.61
C ASP A 35 6.45 15.48 -14.89
N GLU A 36 7.70 15.90 -14.74
CA GLU A 36 8.66 15.20 -13.93
C GLU A 36 8.28 15.25 -12.46
N THR A 37 8.35 14.10 -11.79
CA THR A 37 8.13 13.98 -10.33
C THR A 37 9.44 13.61 -9.66
N PRO A 38 9.98 14.46 -8.75
CA PRO A 38 11.21 14.16 -8.04
C PRO A 38 11.02 12.97 -7.09
N SER A 39 12.13 12.34 -6.70
CA SER A 39 12.10 11.32 -5.64
C SER A 39 11.76 11.96 -4.28
N TRP A 40 11.09 11.21 -3.43
CA TRP A 40 10.75 11.71 -2.09
C TRP A 40 11.97 11.87 -1.20
N ASN A 41 13.04 11.10 -1.43
CA ASN A 41 14.32 11.33 -0.77
C ASN A 41 14.87 12.75 -1.07
N HIS A 42 14.84 13.16 -2.34
CA HIS A 42 15.24 14.51 -2.72
C HIS A 42 14.38 15.58 -2.04
N ILE A 43 13.07 15.39 -2.01
CA ILE A 43 12.13 16.31 -1.33
C ILE A 43 12.38 16.35 0.18
N GLY A 44 12.62 15.21 0.81
CA GLY A 44 12.96 15.11 2.23
C GLY A 44 14.26 15.85 2.57
N LEU A 45 15.30 15.70 1.74
CA LEU A 45 16.58 16.42 1.88
C LEU A 45 16.45 17.94 1.74
N LEU A 46 15.59 18.42 0.85
CA LEU A 46 15.30 19.86 0.71
C LEU A 46 14.60 20.42 1.95
N ASN A 47 13.93 19.59 2.73
CA ASN A 47 13.18 19.97 3.93
C ASN A 47 12.30 21.23 3.73
N ASN A 48 11.68 21.34 2.58
CA ASN A 48 10.86 22.47 2.17
C ASN A 48 9.41 22.06 1.97
N LYS A 49 8.58 22.33 2.98
CA LYS A 49 7.15 21.96 2.98
C LYS A 49 6.35 22.58 1.81
N LEU A 50 6.77 23.75 1.32
CA LEU A 50 6.11 24.37 0.16
C LEU A 50 6.37 23.56 -1.11
N MET A 51 7.59 23.09 -1.32
CA MET A 51 7.93 22.21 -2.45
C MET A 51 7.21 20.87 -2.35
N THR A 52 7.20 20.24 -1.16
CA THR A 52 6.41 19.03 -0.93
C THR A 52 4.95 19.24 -1.34
N LYS A 53 4.36 20.36 -0.91
CA LYS A 53 2.97 20.71 -1.25
C LYS A 53 2.77 20.90 -2.76
N GLN A 54 3.68 21.61 -3.44
CA GLN A 54 3.58 21.87 -4.87
C GLN A 54 3.62 20.58 -5.70
N PHE A 55 4.62 19.71 -5.46
CA PHE A 55 4.75 18.45 -6.18
C PHE A 55 3.60 17.49 -5.88
N SER A 56 3.21 17.38 -4.60
CA SER A 56 2.07 16.53 -4.22
C SER A 56 0.77 17.00 -4.86
N ARG A 57 0.55 18.32 -4.94
CA ARG A 57 -0.64 18.89 -5.58
C ARG A 57 -0.65 18.68 -7.08
N SER A 58 0.49 18.89 -7.77
CA SER A 58 0.61 18.64 -9.21
C SER A 58 0.28 17.18 -9.53
N MET A 59 0.91 16.24 -8.80
CA MET A 59 0.66 14.81 -8.95
C MET A 59 -0.82 14.46 -8.71
N ALA A 60 -1.40 14.93 -7.60
CA ALA A 60 -2.78 14.64 -7.25
C ALA A 60 -3.79 15.16 -8.29
N ASN A 61 -3.57 16.37 -8.82
CA ASN A 61 -4.41 16.93 -9.87
C ASN A 61 -4.30 16.13 -11.16
N THR A 62 -3.07 15.75 -11.57
CA THR A 62 -2.85 14.91 -12.75
C THR A 62 -3.60 13.57 -12.65
N LEU A 63 -3.54 12.93 -11.47
CA LEU A 63 -4.28 11.68 -11.24
C LEU A 63 -5.79 11.90 -11.34
N SER A 64 -6.30 12.92 -10.67
CA SER A 64 -7.73 13.27 -10.70
C SER A 64 -8.22 13.58 -12.11
N ASP A 65 -7.47 14.37 -12.88
CA ASP A 65 -7.81 14.74 -14.27
C ASP A 65 -7.85 13.51 -15.21
N LEU A 66 -7.06 12.49 -14.91
CA LEU A 66 -7.07 11.21 -15.61
C LEU A 66 -8.18 10.26 -15.13
N GLY A 67 -8.91 10.62 -14.05
CA GLY A 67 -9.93 9.78 -13.44
C GLY A 67 -9.35 8.66 -12.57
N ILE A 68 -8.07 8.77 -12.17
CA ILE A 68 -7.43 7.89 -11.19
C ILE A 68 -7.77 8.42 -9.80
N ASN A 69 -8.36 7.56 -8.96
CA ASN A 69 -8.90 7.95 -7.66
C ASN A 69 -8.26 7.21 -6.46
N LEU A 70 -7.22 6.41 -6.71
CA LEU A 70 -6.42 5.75 -5.68
C LEU A 70 -4.94 5.77 -6.09
N ASN A 71 -4.08 6.26 -5.20
CA ASN A 71 -2.63 6.20 -5.36
C ASN A 71 -2.01 5.32 -4.27
N PHE A 72 -1.25 4.29 -4.65
CA PHE A 72 -0.48 3.46 -3.71
C PHE A 72 0.77 4.22 -3.23
N ALA A 73 0.55 5.31 -2.55
CA ALA A 73 1.52 6.22 -1.94
C ALA A 73 0.82 7.01 -0.80
N PRO A 74 1.55 7.59 0.16
CA PRO A 74 3.01 7.73 0.22
C PRO A 74 3.72 6.51 0.79
N VAL A 75 5.05 6.44 0.54
CA VAL A 75 5.94 5.53 1.24
C VAL A 75 6.23 6.09 2.63
N LEU A 76 5.88 5.33 3.68
CA LEU A 76 6.10 5.68 5.08
C LEU A 76 7.35 5.00 5.66
N ASP A 77 8.00 4.14 4.87
CA ASP A 77 9.26 3.49 5.25
C ASP A 77 10.35 4.51 5.52
N LEU A 78 11.23 4.19 6.46
CA LEU A 78 12.40 5.02 6.77
C LEU A 78 13.56 4.72 5.80
N ASP A 79 14.40 5.73 5.57
CA ASP A 79 15.66 5.59 4.86
C ASP A 79 16.70 4.96 5.81
N HIS A 80 17.09 3.72 5.56
CA HIS A 80 18.14 3.02 6.31
C HIS A 80 19.52 3.10 5.65
N GLY A 81 19.63 3.83 4.55
CA GLY A 81 20.89 4.03 3.83
C GLY A 81 21.16 3.00 2.73
N ILE A 82 22.32 3.14 2.11
CA ILE A 82 22.74 2.35 0.95
C ILE A 82 22.73 0.84 1.26
N GLY A 83 22.25 0.06 0.32
CA GLY A 83 22.12 -1.40 0.42
C GLY A 83 20.74 -1.86 0.89
N THR A 84 19.76 -0.94 1.00
CA THR A 84 18.34 -1.28 1.23
C THR A 84 17.49 -0.88 0.03
N VAL A 85 16.49 -1.68 -0.28
CA VAL A 85 15.65 -1.51 -1.49
C VAL A 85 14.97 -0.13 -1.52
N ILE A 86 14.46 0.34 -0.39
CA ILE A 86 13.77 1.62 -0.29
C ILE A 86 14.74 2.80 -0.44
N SER A 87 15.93 2.71 0.16
CA SER A 87 16.93 3.79 0.11
C SER A 87 17.60 3.87 -1.26
N ASP A 88 18.00 2.73 -1.84
CA ASP A 88 18.67 2.68 -3.14
C ASP A 88 17.77 3.22 -4.26
N SER A 89 16.46 2.95 -4.19
CA SER A 89 15.45 3.50 -5.10
C SER A 89 14.93 4.89 -4.70
N LYS A 90 15.50 5.53 -3.66
CA LYS A 90 15.19 6.89 -3.19
C LYS A 90 13.70 7.14 -2.89
N ARG A 91 13.01 6.12 -2.38
CA ARG A 91 11.56 6.14 -2.16
C ARG A 91 11.15 6.74 -0.81
N ALA A 92 12.01 6.64 0.23
CA ALA A 92 11.74 7.21 1.54
C ALA A 92 12.02 8.71 1.60
N PHE A 93 11.21 9.47 2.34
CA PHE A 93 11.46 10.89 2.59
C PHE A 93 12.72 11.13 3.42
N SER A 94 12.98 10.29 4.43
CA SER A 94 14.06 10.50 5.40
C SER A 94 14.28 9.26 6.29
N SER A 95 15.41 9.23 6.99
CA SER A 95 15.63 8.33 8.14
C SER A 95 15.00 8.83 9.45
N ASP A 96 14.48 10.06 9.46
CA ASP A 96 13.80 10.63 10.62
C ASP A 96 12.28 10.47 10.50
N PRO A 97 11.63 9.73 11.43
CA PRO A 97 10.19 9.50 11.42
C PRO A 97 9.35 10.79 11.38
N LYS A 98 9.82 11.85 12.05
CA LYS A 98 9.11 13.13 12.05
C LYS A 98 9.09 13.77 10.67
N THR A 99 10.20 13.74 9.96
CA THR A 99 10.31 14.26 8.58
C THR A 99 9.42 13.44 7.63
N VAL A 100 9.39 12.11 7.76
CA VAL A 100 8.50 11.23 6.99
C VAL A 100 7.04 11.59 7.25
N LYS A 101 6.62 11.67 8.51
CA LYS A 101 5.26 12.07 8.89
C LYS A 101 4.85 13.42 8.31
N GLU A 102 5.68 14.46 8.51
CA GLU A 102 5.32 15.82 8.09
C GLU A 102 5.14 15.92 6.57
N ASN A 103 6.02 15.29 5.78
CA ASN A 103 5.90 15.28 4.33
C ASN A 103 4.73 14.40 3.85
N SER A 104 4.53 13.25 4.47
CA SER A 104 3.42 12.35 4.14
C SER A 104 2.06 12.99 4.42
N ARG A 105 1.91 13.75 5.52
CA ARG A 105 0.68 14.52 5.80
C ARG A 105 0.38 15.54 4.71
N ILE A 106 1.40 16.24 4.23
CA ILE A 106 1.24 17.20 3.13
C ILE A 106 0.81 16.46 1.86
N PHE A 107 1.49 15.35 1.53
CA PHE A 107 1.16 14.52 0.37
C PHE A 107 -0.29 14.05 0.41
N ILE A 108 -0.71 13.41 1.49
CA ILE A 108 -2.08 12.91 1.70
C ILE A 108 -3.09 14.05 1.62
N GLY A 109 -2.81 15.17 2.28
CA GLY A 109 -3.69 16.33 2.27
C GLY A 109 -3.95 16.90 0.87
N GLN A 110 -2.93 16.90 -0.02
CA GLN A 110 -3.12 17.34 -1.40
C GLN A 110 -3.90 16.34 -2.25
N HIS A 111 -3.65 15.02 -2.07
CA HIS A 111 -4.41 13.96 -2.75
C HIS A 111 -5.88 13.98 -2.33
N LYS A 112 -6.15 14.11 -1.03
CA LYS A 112 -7.51 14.22 -0.50
C LYS A 112 -8.27 15.42 -1.07
N GLN A 113 -7.61 16.58 -1.22
CA GLN A 113 -8.20 17.77 -1.84
C GLN A 113 -8.57 17.55 -3.31
N ALA A 114 -7.83 16.71 -4.02
CA ALA A 114 -8.08 16.34 -5.40
C ALA A 114 -9.05 15.14 -5.55
N GLY A 115 -9.58 14.59 -4.45
CA GLY A 115 -10.46 13.42 -4.47
C GLY A 115 -9.74 12.09 -4.74
N VAL A 116 -8.43 12.03 -4.48
CA VAL A 116 -7.61 10.82 -4.67
C VAL A 116 -7.32 10.19 -3.31
N ILE A 117 -7.72 8.93 -3.14
CA ILE A 117 -7.41 8.10 -1.98
C ILE A 117 -5.90 7.82 -1.95
N THR A 118 -5.32 7.76 -0.76
CA THR A 118 -3.92 7.43 -0.56
C THR A 118 -3.75 6.13 0.24
N CYS A 119 -2.62 5.44 0.03
CA CYS A 119 -2.28 4.20 0.71
C CYS A 119 -0.87 4.31 1.29
N GLY A 120 -0.77 4.38 2.61
CA GLY A 120 0.53 4.39 3.30
C GLY A 120 1.18 3.00 3.27
N LYS A 121 2.46 2.92 2.90
CA LYS A 121 3.17 1.66 2.68
C LYS A 121 4.64 1.72 3.09
N HIS A 122 5.25 0.58 3.42
CA HIS A 122 4.78 -0.81 3.49
C HIS A 122 4.79 -1.29 4.95
N PHE A 123 3.64 -1.35 5.59
CA PHE A 123 3.53 -1.75 6.99
C PHE A 123 4.11 -3.16 7.24
N PRO A 124 4.83 -3.41 8.35
CA PRO A 124 5.12 -2.52 9.49
C PRO A 124 6.39 -1.66 9.32
N GLY A 125 6.92 -1.49 8.12
CA GLY A 125 8.13 -0.75 7.77
C GLY A 125 9.13 -1.63 7.03
N LEU A 126 9.29 -1.41 5.73
CA LEU A 126 10.16 -2.18 4.83
C LEU A 126 11.54 -1.52 4.64
N GLY A 127 11.76 -0.34 5.25
CA GLY A 127 12.92 0.51 4.98
C GLY A 127 14.28 -0.16 5.20
N SER A 128 14.35 -1.11 6.13
CA SER A 128 15.59 -1.83 6.47
C SER A 128 15.86 -3.08 5.61
N ALA A 129 14.96 -3.40 4.66
CA ALA A 129 15.10 -4.58 3.81
C ALA A 129 16.24 -4.45 2.81
N SER A 130 17.20 -5.38 2.86
CA SER A 130 18.29 -5.51 1.88
C SER A 130 17.92 -6.39 0.68
N GLY A 131 16.86 -7.18 0.78
CA GLY A 131 16.28 -8.00 -0.30
C GLY A 131 14.98 -7.44 -0.84
N ASP A 132 14.74 -7.68 -2.13
CA ASP A 132 13.48 -7.30 -2.78
C ASP A 132 12.47 -8.45 -2.65
N THR A 133 11.30 -8.17 -2.07
CA THR A 133 10.19 -9.13 -1.92
C THR A 133 9.64 -9.63 -3.27
N HIS A 134 9.88 -8.90 -4.36
CA HIS A 134 9.60 -9.37 -5.72
C HIS A 134 10.48 -10.54 -6.14
N GLU A 135 11.71 -10.58 -5.65
CA GLU A 135 12.70 -11.57 -6.03
C GLU A 135 12.72 -12.81 -5.12
N GLY A 136 12.16 -12.69 -3.90
CA GLY A 136 12.10 -13.80 -2.95
C GLY A 136 11.86 -13.41 -1.51
N PHE A 137 12.14 -14.35 -0.63
CA PHE A 137 11.99 -14.20 0.82
C PHE A 137 12.91 -13.09 1.35
N THR A 138 12.32 -12.15 2.09
CA THR A 138 13.02 -10.99 2.64
C THR A 138 12.90 -10.99 4.15
N ASP A 139 13.99 -11.26 4.86
CA ASP A 139 14.08 -11.30 6.33
C ASP A 139 14.64 -9.98 6.86
N ILE A 140 13.86 -9.27 7.67
CA ILE A 140 14.21 -8.01 8.32
C ILE A 140 14.38 -8.15 9.85
N SER A 141 14.40 -9.37 10.37
CA SER A 141 14.40 -9.65 11.81
C SER A 141 15.54 -8.99 12.59
N GLU A 142 16.70 -8.81 11.96
CA GLU A 142 17.87 -8.22 12.64
C GLU A 142 18.00 -6.71 12.35
N THR A 143 17.24 -6.17 11.39
CA THR A 143 17.40 -4.79 10.93
C THR A 143 16.19 -3.90 11.26
N TRP A 144 14.98 -4.48 11.32
CA TRP A 144 13.78 -3.77 11.71
C TRP A 144 13.81 -3.37 13.18
N THR A 145 13.27 -2.18 13.46
CA THR A 145 13.16 -1.63 14.82
C THR A 145 11.81 -0.96 15.02
N VAL A 146 11.42 -0.75 16.27
CA VAL A 146 10.20 0.02 16.62
C VAL A 146 10.19 1.41 16.00
N LYS A 147 11.35 1.97 15.65
CA LYS A 147 11.44 3.25 14.95
C LYS A 147 10.75 3.23 13.59
N ASP A 148 10.80 2.08 12.89
CA ASP A 148 10.18 1.89 11.56
C ASP A 148 8.66 1.94 11.63
N LEU A 149 8.08 1.63 12.78
CA LEU A 149 6.64 1.70 13.04
C LEU A 149 6.14 3.14 13.30
N LEU A 150 7.01 4.04 13.78
CA LEU A 150 6.60 5.38 14.23
C LEU A 150 5.86 6.20 13.18
N PRO A 151 6.24 6.24 11.88
CA PRO A 151 5.48 6.98 10.89
C PRO A 151 4.03 6.49 10.77
N PHE A 152 3.82 5.18 10.82
CA PHE A 152 2.47 4.59 10.78
C PHE A 152 1.66 4.93 12.04
N ASP A 153 2.24 4.72 13.22
CA ASP A 153 1.59 5.01 14.51
C ASP A 153 1.14 6.48 14.59
N GLU A 154 2.01 7.40 14.24
CA GLU A 154 1.69 8.82 14.27
C GLU A 154 0.65 9.24 13.23
N MET A 155 0.67 8.62 12.03
CA MET A 155 -0.31 8.90 10.98
C MET A 155 -1.68 8.29 11.30
N ILE A 156 -1.72 7.14 11.97
CA ILE A 156 -2.95 6.52 12.46
C ILE A 156 -3.57 7.39 13.57
N LYS A 157 -2.78 7.79 14.57
CA LYS A 157 -3.25 8.66 15.66
C LYS A 157 -3.80 10.00 15.18
N SER A 158 -3.33 10.51 14.06
CA SER A 158 -3.83 11.76 13.45
C SER A 158 -4.96 11.55 12.45
N GLU A 159 -5.43 10.30 12.26
CA GLU A 159 -6.50 9.93 11.32
C GLU A 159 -6.22 10.36 9.87
N ASP A 160 -4.94 10.43 9.51
CA ASP A 160 -4.52 10.87 8.18
C ASP A 160 -4.55 9.73 7.15
N LEU A 161 -4.41 8.45 7.56
CA LEU A 161 -4.34 7.31 6.65
C LEU A 161 -5.72 6.85 6.16
N ASP A 162 -5.90 6.84 4.85
CA ASP A 162 -7.10 6.29 4.21
C ASP A 162 -7.03 4.76 4.05
N MET A 163 -5.84 4.25 3.69
CA MET A 163 -5.56 2.84 3.46
C MET A 163 -4.13 2.52 3.88
N VAL A 164 -3.87 1.29 4.30
CA VAL A 164 -2.53 0.77 4.65
C VAL A 164 -2.23 -0.44 3.78
N MET A 165 -1.04 -0.46 3.16
CA MET A 165 -0.51 -1.62 2.44
C MET A 165 0.48 -2.37 3.31
N ILE A 166 0.26 -3.69 3.43
CA ILE A 166 1.14 -4.59 4.19
C ILE A 166 2.20 -5.17 3.28
N SER A 167 3.46 -5.15 3.75
CA SER A 167 4.60 -5.77 3.06
C SER A 167 4.57 -7.30 3.16
N HIS A 168 5.40 -7.95 2.33
CA HIS A 168 5.68 -9.39 2.43
C HIS A 168 6.98 -9.71 3.20
N ALA A 169 7.55 -8.71 3.89
CA ALA A 169 8.74 -8.93 4.71
C ALA A 169 8.44 -9.85 5.90
N PHE A 170 9.46 -10.63 6.27
CA PHE A 170 9.44 -11.51 7.43
C PHE A 170 10.25 -10.91 8.57
N ASP A 171 9.69 -10.90 9.76
CA ASP A 171 10.38 -10.57 11.00
C ASP A 171 10.01 -11.60 12.09
N LYS A 172 10.95 -12.50 12.41
CA LYS A 172 10.74 -13.56 13.42
C LYS A 172 10.48 -13.05 14.84
N LYS A 173 10.82 -11.77 15.13
CA LYS A 173 10.58 -11.14 16.44
C LYS A 173 9.14 -10.65 16.54
N LEU A 174 8.52 -10.29 15.40
CA LEU A 174 7.12 -9.89 15.33
C LEU A 174 6.20 -11.11 15.16
N ASP A 175 6.50 -11.97 14.17
CA ASP A 175 5.81 -13.24 13.98
C ASP A 175 6.84 -14.32 13.60
N PRO A 176 7.02 -15.37 14.43
CA PRO A 176 8.03 -16.39 14.17
C PRO A 176 7.67 -17.34 13.02
N ILE A 177 6.45 -17.26 12.47
CA ILE A 177 5.93 -18.22 11.50
C ILE A 177 5.64 -17.58 10.15
N TYR A 178 4.97 -16.41 10.12
CA TYR A 178 4.41 -15.83 8.92
C TYR A 178 5.03 -14.48 8.54
N PRO A 179 5.24 -14.20 7.25
CA PRO A 179 5.55 -12.85 6.79
C PRO A 179 4.39 -11.90 7.08
N SER A 180 4.68 -10.61 7.11
CA SER A 180 3.76 -9.57 7.60
C SER A 180 2.37 -9.63 6.99
N SER A 181 2.25 -9.88 5.68
CA SER A 181 0.97 -9.95 4.98
C SER A 181 0.11 -11.18 5.31
N LEU A 182 0.69 -12.23 5.89
CA LEU A 182 0.01 -13.45 6.32
C LEU A 182 -0.18 -13.49 7.84
N SER A 183 0.40 -12.54 8.57
CA SER A 183 0.49 -12.55 10.03
C SER A 183 -0.73 -11.90 10.68
N LYS A 184 -1.50 -12.68 11.43
CA LYS A 184 -2.55 -12.15 12.30
C LYS A 184 -1.98 -11.27 13.42
N ILE A 185 -0.80 -11.59 13.93
CA ILE A 185 -0.14 -10.81 14.98
C ILE A 185 0.15 -9.40 14.47
N ILE A 186 0.67 -9.28 13.25
CA ILE A 186 1.05 -7.98 12.67
C ILE A 186 -0.19 -7.18 12.24
N ILE A 187 -1.17 -7.82 11.59
CA ILE A 187 -2.31 -7.09 11.02
C ILE A 187 -3.41 -6.89 12.07
N ASN A 188 -3.84 -7.97 12.74
CA ASN A 188 -4.94 -7.84 13.70
C ASN A 188 -4.47 -7.26 15.04
N ASP A 189 -3.43 -7.84 15.64
CA ASP A 189 -3.08 -7.46 16.99
C ASP A 189 -2.31 -6.13 16.99
N MET A 190 -1.23 -6.00 16.23
CA MET A 190 -0.44 -4.76 16.20
C MET A 190 -1.18 -3.61 15.49
N LEU A 191 -1.57 -3.78 14.19
CA LEU A 191 -2.12 -2.65 13.42
C LEU A 191 -3.52 -2.26 13.90
N ARG A 192 -4.42 -3.24 14.11
CA ARG A 192 -5.80 -2.90 14.47
C ARG A 192 -6.00 -2.67 15.95
N LEU A 193 -5.50 -3.57 16.83
CA LEU A 193 -5.78 -3.48 18.26
C LEU A 193 -4.82 -2.50 18.96
N ASP A 194 -3.51 -2.62 18.75
CA ASP A 194 -2.53 -1.79 19.47
C ASP A 194 -2.46 -0.37 18.89
N LEU A 195 -2.43 -0.22 17.57
CA LEU A 195 -2.38 1.10 16.91
C LEU A 195 -3.76 1.72 16.66
N GLY A 196 -4.85 0.95 16.77
CA GLY A 196 -6.23 1.43 16.62
C GLY A 196 -6.64 1.75 15.18
N TYR A 197 -6.06 1.09 14.16
CA TYR A 197 -6.38 1.36 12.77
C TYR A 197 -7.64 0.62 12.29
N ASP A 198 -8.68 1.35 11.94
CA ASP A 198 -9.96 0.79 11.47
C ASP A 198 -10.19 0.86 9.95
N GLY A 199 -9.29 1.50 9.21
CA GLY A 199 -9.39 1.64 7.75
C GLY A 199 -9.13 0.33 7.00
N PRO A 200 -9.35 0.31 5.66
CA PRO A 200 -9.05 -0.83 4.83
C PRO A 200 -7.55 -1.17 4.80
N VAL A 201 -7.26 -2.46 4.83
CA VAL A 201 -5.92 -3.02 4.69
C VAL A 201 -5.83 -3.74 3.35
N ILE A 202 -4.84 -3.37 2.54
CA ILE A 202 -4.50 -4.04 1.29
C ILE A 202 -3.16 -4.78 1.46
N CYS A 203 -3.03 -5.99 0.92
CA CYS A 203 -1.70 -6.61 0.79
C CYS A 203 -0.97 -6.10 -0.44
N ASP A 204 0.36 -6.14 -0.42
CA ASP A 204 1.16 -6.10 -1.64
C ASP A 204 0.85 -7.31 -2.52
N ASP A 205 1.36 -7.37 -3.75
CA ASP A 205 0.97 -8.40 -4.73
C ASP A 205 1.30 -9.82 -4.25
N PRO A 206 0.31 -10.68 -3.99
CA PRO A 206 0.55 -12.06 -3.54
C PRO A 206 1.27 -12.93 -4.58
N SER A 207 1.41 -12.48 -5.83
CA SER A 207 2.20 -13.17 -6.84
C SER A 207 3.70 -12.95 -6.68
N MET A 208 4.12 -12.04 -5.79
CA MET A 208 5.52 -11.82 -5.46
C MET A 208 6.14 -13.07 -4.86
N ARG A 209 7.39 -13.38 -5.25
CA ARG A 209 8.09 -14.63 -4.91
C ARG A 209 8.24 -14.86 -3.41
N ALA A 210 8.26 -13.79 -2.62
CA ALA A 210 8.24 -13.90 -1.15
C ALA A 210 7.02 -14.69 -0.63
N ILE A 211 5.94 -14.74 -1.36
CA ILE A 211 4.71 -15.47 -1.02
C ILE A 211 4.51 -16.66 -1.95
N SER A 212 4.51 -16.46 -3.26
CA SER A 212 4.12 -17.48 -4.24
C SER A 212 5.06 -18.68 -4.30
N ASP A 213 6.33 -18.53 -3.89
CA ASP A 213 7.28 -19.64 -3.82
C ASP A 213 7.05 -20.56 -2.60
N HIS A 214 6.26 -20.11 -1.60
CA HIS A 214 6.12 -20.81 -0.31
C HIS A 214 4.69 -21.23 0.01
N TYR A 215 3.67 -20.58 -0.57
CA TYR A 215 2.26 -20.81 -0.26
C TYR A 215 1.44 -21.02 -1.53
N SER A 216 0.52 -21.98 -1.48
CA SER A 216 -0.47 -22.11 -2.53
C SER A 216 -1.45 -20.95 -2.52
N LEU A 217 -2.14 -20.69 -3.64
CA LEU A 217 -3.10 -19.62 -3.78
C LEU A 217 -4.21 -19.67 -2.69
N HIS A 218 -4.72 -20.85 -2.38
CA HIS A 218 -5.74 -21.04 -1.34
C HIS A 218 -5.18 -20.73 0.06
N GLU A 219 -3.99 -21.22 0.39
CA GLU A 219 -3.34 -20.93 1.68
C GLU A 219 -3.06 -19.44 1.83
N THR A 220 -2.58 -18.79 0.78
CA THR A 220 -2.32 -17.35 0.77
C THR A 220 -3.58 -16.55 1.13
N PHE A 221 -4.70 -16.80 0.44
CA PHE A 221 -5.94 -16.07 0.73
C PHE A 221 -6.57 -16.47 2.07
N GLU A 222 -6.46 -17.74 2.48
CA GLU A 222 -6.92 -18.18 3.79
C GLU A 222 -6.18 -17.42 4.91
N LEU A 223 -4.85 -17.38 4.86
CA LEU A 223 -4.03 -16.70 5.86
C LEU A 223 -4.24 -15.19 5.84
N MET A 224 -4.21 -14.54 4.66
CA MET A 224 -4.41 -13.10 4.54
C MET A 224 -5.78 -12.65 5.05
N LEU A 225 -6.85 -13.34 4.68
CA LEU A 225 -8.21 -13.01 5.15
C LEU A 225 -8.35 -13.21 6.66
N ASN A 226 -7.80 -14.29 7.22
CA ASN A 226 -7.80 -14.56 8.66
C ASN A 226 -6.91 -13.58 9.43
N ALA A 227 -5.84 -13.09 8.81
CA ALA A 227 -4.99 -12.06 9.40
C ALA A 227 -5.66 -10.68 9.45
N GLY A 228 -6.60 -10.39 8.54
CA GLY A 228 -7.31 -9.11 8.55
C GLY A 228 -7.14 -8.25 7.30
N VAL A 229 -6.57 -8.81 6.22
CA VAL A 229 -6.49 -8.15 4.90
C VAL A 229 -7.89 -7.99 4.31
N ASP A 230 -8.20 -6.82 3.78
CA ASP A 230 -9.50 -6.47 3.21
C ASP A 230 -9.51 -6.42 1.68
N LEU A 231 -8.37 -6.10 1.08
CA LEU A 231 -8.17 -5.95 -0.36
C LEU A 231 -6.89 -6.66 -0.81
N PHE A 232 -6.87 -7.12 -2.05
CA PHE A 232 -5.72 -7.80 -2.65
C PHE A 232 -5.23 -7.05 -3.88
N CYS A 233 -3.94 -6.72 -3.92
CA CYS A 233 -3.29 -6.17 -5.09
C CYS A 233 -2.87 -7.33 -6.00
N LEU A 234 -3.62 -7.62 -7.05
CA LEU A 234 -3.33 -8.70 -7.99
C LEU A 234 -2.67 -8.12 -9.25
N GLY A 235 -1.35 -7.91 -9.20
CA GLY A 235 -0.60 -7.23 -10.25
C GLY A 235 -0.48 -8.02 -11.55
N ASN A 236 -0.34 -9.35 -11.46
CA ASN A 236 -0.23 -10.27 -12.60
C ASN A 236 0.85 -9.87 -13.64
N ASN A 237 1.92 -9.24 -13.19
CA ASN A 237 2.98 -8.69 -14.04
C ASN A 237 4.32 -9.43 -13.90
N LEU A 238 4.53 -10.21 -12.84
CA LEU A 238 5.74 -10.98 -12.62
C LEU A 238 5.72 -12.29 -13.42
N ILE A 239 4.62 -13.04 -13.31
CA ILE A 239 4.33 -14.23 -14.13
C ILE A 239 2.91 -14.05 -14.62
N TYR A 240 2.75 -13.77 -15.92
CA TYR A 240 1.42 -13.52 -16.48
C TYR A 240 0.60 -14.80 -16.54
N ASP A 241 -0.55 -14.80 -15.87
CA ASP A 241 -1.58 -15.83 -15.93
C ASP A 241 -2.94 -15.18 -16.27
N PRO A 242 -3.51 -15.42 -17.45
CA PRO A 242 -4.80 -14.82 -17.85
C PRO A 242 -5.95 -15.21 -16.92
N ASP A 243 -5.82 -16.34 -16.20
CA ASP A 243 -6.81 -16.85 -15.28
C ASP A 243 -6.52 -16.47 -13.81
N TYR A 244 -5.50 -15.66 -13.52
CA TYR A 244 -5.09 -15.36 -12.15
C TYR A 244 -6.23 -14.73 -11.33
N ILE A 245 -6.94 -13.74 -11.89
CA ILE A 245 -8.07 -13.11 -11.20
C ILE A 245 -9.24 -14.07 -11.01
N PRO A 246 -9.74 -14.79 -12.04
CA PRO A 246 -10.76 -15.84 -11.84
C PRO A 246 -10.37 -16.92 -10.83
N LYS A 247 -9.11 -17.40 -10.86
CA LYS A 247 -8.60 -18.39 -9.89
C LYS A 247 -8.62 -17.83 -8.47
N SER A 248 -8.20 -16.57 -8.29
CA SER A 248 -8.21 -15.88 -6.99
C SER A 248 -9.62 -15.74 -6.42
N ILE A 249 -10.58 -15.32 -7.24
CA ILE A 249 -11.99 -15.22 -6.84
C ILE A 249 -12.53 -16.59 -6.44
N ASN A 250 -12.29 -17.64 -7.25
CA ASN A 250 -12.75 -18.98 -6.96
C ASN A 250 -12.14 -19.52 -5.66
N ALA A 251 -10.85 -19.29 -5.42
CA ALA A 251 -10.19 -19.68 -4.17
C ALA A 251 -10.88 -19.05 -2.93
N ILE A 252 -11.22 -17.77 -2.99
CA ILE A 252 -11.92 -17.08 -1.90
C ILE A 252 -13.34 -17.65 -1.73
N VAL A 253 -14.06 -17.89 -2.82
CA VAL A 253 -15.40 -18.49 -2.79
C VAL A 253 -15.36 -19.89 -2.16
N ASP A 254 -14.38 -20.72 -2.52
CA ASP A 254 -14.19 -22.06 -1.96
C ASP A 254 -13.86 -22.00 -0.46
N LEU A 255 -13.04 -21.05 -0.02
CA LEU A 255 -12.75 -20.84 1.39
C LEU A 255 -14.01 -20.47 2.20
N VAL A 256 -14.88 -19.65 1.63
CA VAL A 256 -16.16 -19.29 2.28
C VAL A 256 -17.12 -20.49 2.29
N ASN A 257 -17.23 -21.21 1.19
CA ASN A 257 -18.12 -22.38 1.08
C ASN A 257 -17.68 -23.51 2.01
N SER A 258 -16.38 -23.74 2.15
CA SER A 258 -15.79 -24.72 3.07
C SER A 258 -15.77 -24.27 4.54
N LYS A 259 -16.26 -23.05 4.84
CA LYS A 259 -16.27 -22.43 6.18
C LYS A 259 -14.89 -22.16 6.79
N LYS A 260 -13.83 -22.17 6.02
CA LYS A 260 -12.50 -21.74 6.44
C LYS A 260 -12.43 -20.22 6.66
N ILE A 261 -13.22 -19.48 5.87
CA ILE A 261 -13.45 -18.04 6.05
C ILE A 261 -14.94 -17.81 6.33
N SER A 262 -15.24 -17.05 7.38
CA SER A 262 -16.63 -16.73 7.72
C SER A 262 -17.20 -15.65 6.78
N LYS A 263 -18.51 -15.69 6.52
CA LYS A 263 -19.21 -14.63 5.78
C LYS A 263 -19.12 -13.27 6.50
N SER A 264 -19.07 -13.26 7.85
CA SER A 264 -18.89 -12.05 8.64
C SER A 264 -17.54 -11.40 8.33
N ARG A 265 -16.45 -12.18 8.19
CA ARG A 265 -15.12 -11.63 7.85
C ARG A 265 -15.13 -10.91 6.48
N ILE A 266 -15.81 -11.48 5.49
CA ILE A 266 -16.00 -10.83 4.17
C ILE A 266 -16.84 -9.56 4.31
N SER A 267 -17.92 -9.61 5.10
CA SER A 267 -18.79 -8.45 5.33
C SER A 267 -18.06 -7.30 6.02
N GLU A 268 -17.15 -7.58 6.95
CA GLU A 268 -16.31 -6.57 7.60
C GLU A 268 -15.40 -5.85 6.60
N SER A 269 -14.75 -6.60 5.70
CA SER A 269 -13.94 -6.01 4.63
C SER A 269 -14.77 -5.11 3.72
N ILE A 270 -15.92 -5.59 3.28
CA ILE A 270 -16.85 -4.81 2.44
C ILE A 270 -17.28 -3.53 3.16
N GLN A 271 -17.56 -3.60 4.46
CA GLN A 271 -17.96 -2.44 5.26
C GLN A 271 -16.84 -1.37 5.30
N ARG A 272 -15.58 -1.75 5.60
CA ARG A 272 -14.45 -0.83 5.61
C ARG A 272 -14.24 -0.15 4.26
N VAL A 273 -14.25 -0.95 3.18
CA VAL A 273 -14.11 -0.43 1.82
C VAL A 273 -15.26 0.53 1.47
N ASN A 274 -16.50 0.20 1.84
CA ASN A 274 -17.66 1.07 1.59
C ASN A 274 -17.63 2.37 2.41
N ILE A 275 -17.08 2.35 3.62
CA ILE A 275 -16.86 3.57 4.42
C ILE A 275 -15.86 4.48 3.71
N LEU A 276 -14.73 3.92 3.26
CA LEU A 276 -13.72 4.66 2.50
C LEU A 276 -14.30 5.24 1.20
N LYS A 277 -15.00 4.44 0.41
CA LYS A 277 -15.64 4.88 -0.83
C LYS A 277 -16.60 6.05 -0.60
N ARG A 278 -17.45 5.96 0.43
CA ARG A 278 -18.36 7.06 0.80
C ARG A 278 -17.63 8.35 1.18
N LYS A 279 -16.48 8.25 1.88
CA LYS A 279 -15.65 9.41 2.25
C LYS A 279 -15.19 10.19 1.01
N TYR A 280 -15.02 9.52 -0.12
CA TYR A 280 -14.53 10.09 -1.40
C TYR A 280 -15.64 10.22 -2.47
N ASN A 281 -16.90 9.93 -2.14
CA ASN A 281 -18.04 9.97 -3.06
C ASN A 281 -17.86 9.05 -4.31
N ILE A 282 -17.29 7.85 -4.10
CA ILE A 282 -17.05 6.84 -5.14
C ILE A 282 -18.06 5.70 -5.02
#